data_2ff8f951bfca69e512e9ec8b318f098c
#
_entry.id   2ff8f951bfca69e512e9ec8b318f098c
#
_cell.length_a   1.000
_cell.length_b   1.000
_cell.length_c   1.000
_cell.angle_alpha   90.00
_cell.angle_beta   90.00
_cell.angle_gamma   90.00
#
_symmetry.space_group_name_H-M   'P 1'
#
loop_
_entity.id
_entity.type
_entity.pdbx_description
1 polymer ?
#
loop_
_entity_poly.entity_id
_entity_poly.type
_entity_poly.pdbx_seq_one_letter_code
_entity_poly.pdbx_strand_id
1 'polypeptide(L)'
;MRNKMYRLLYIVFLFAALGASAQDMPERSEVRRGNRQYNKGNYEKSIERYERALEAAPESFEATYNLGNALYKAERFDKAEQTMRKAAADSLRADGE
;
A
#
# COMPACT_ATOMS: atom_id res chain seq x y z
N MET A 1 -36.78 26.00 11.44
CA MET A 1 -36.04 25.10 12.31
C MET A 1 -35.73 23.75 11.70
N ARG A 2 -36.66 23.13 10.98
CA ARG A 2 -36.39 21.84 10.32
C ARG A 2 -35.25 21.90 9.32
N ASN A 3 -35.16 23.00 8.54
CA ASN A 3 -34.14 23.11 7.47
C ASN A 3 -32.71 23.19 8.02
N LYS A 4 -32.52 23.71 9.23
CA LYS A 4 -31.19 23.77 9.85
C LYS A 4 -30.69 22.41 10.27
N MET A 5 -31.59 21.55 10.77
CA MET A 5 -31.24 20.18 11.17
C MET A 5 -30.82 19.33 9.95
N TYR A 6 -31.54 19.47 8.84
CA TYR A 6 -31.22 18.75 7.62
C TYR A 6 -29.89 19.20 7.02
N ARG A 7 -29.58 20.49 7.11
CA ARG A 7 -28.29 21.01 6.64
C ARG A 7 -27.12 20.43 7.43
N LEU A 8 -27.25 20.33 8.73
CA LEU A 8 -26.24 19.73 9.60
C LEU A 8 -26.02 18.25 9.27
N LEU A 9 -27.11 17.50 9.07
CA LEU A 9 -27.05 16.11 8.67
C LEU A 9 -26.37 15.94 7.31
N TYR A 10 -26.63 16.83 6.38
CA TYR A 10 -26.02 16.82 5.05
C TYR A 10 -24.51 17.03 5.14
N ILE A 11 -24.07 17.97 5.95
CA ILE A 11 -22.65 18.27 6.14
C ILE A 11 -21.93 17.08 6.78
N VAL A 12 -22.53 16.48 7.81
CA VAL A 12 -21.98 15.31 8.47
C VAL A 12 -21.86 14.13 7.48
N PHE A 13 -22.87 13.94 6.65
CA PHE A 13 -22.86 12.88 5.63
C PHE A 13 -21.78 13.10 4.59
N LEU A 14 -21.60 14.34 4.16
CA LEU A 14 -20.57 14.71 3.19
C LEU A 14 -19.17 14.46 3.74
N PHE A 15 -18.93 14.85 4.99
CA PHE A 15 -17.66 14.62 5.67
C PHE A 15 -17.37 13.12 5.85
N ALA A 16 -18.39 12.35 6.20
CA ALA A 16 -18.24 10.90 6.35
C ALA A 16 -17.87 10.25 5.01
N ALA A 17 -18.50 10.67 3.93
CA ALA A 17 -18.20 10.16 2.58
C ALA A 17 -16.78 10.50 2.15
N LEU A 18 -16.34 11.74 2.38
CA LEU A 18 -14.98 12.17 2.07
C LEU A 18 -13.96 11.44 2.94
N GLY A 19 -14.26 11.26 4.22
CA GLY A 19 -13.40 10.53 5.14
C GLY A 19 -13.26 9.07 4.75
N ALA A 20 -14.36 8.43 4.35
CA ALA A 20 -14.35 7.05 3.88
C ALA A 20 -13.50 6.90 2.62
N SER A 21 -13.65 7.82 1.64
CA SER A 21 -12.84 7.82 0.42
C SER A 21 -11.36 7.99 0.71
N ALA A 22 -11.02 8.90 1.63
CA ALA A 22 -9.62 9.16 2.00
C ALA A 22 -9.00 7.99 2.75
N GLN A 23 -9.82 7.20 3.48
CA GLN A 23 -9.34 6.05 4.24
C GLN A 23 -9.29 4.78 3.41
N ASP A 24 -9.96 4.75 2.27
CA ASP A 24 -10.05 3.56 1.41
C ASP A 24 -8.84 3.46 0.48
N MET A 25 -7.66 3.31 1.09
CA MET A 25 -6.40 3.07 0.37
C MET A 25 -5.60 2.03 1.15
N PRO A 26 -6.09 0.77 1.21
CA PRO A 26 -5.44 -0.26 2.03
C PRO A 26 -4.01 -0.54 1.58
N GLU A 27 -3.73 -0.44 0.29
CA GLU A 27 -2.38 -0.62 -0.24
C GLU A 27 -1.40 0.36 0.39
N ARG A 28 -1.72 1.66 0.40
CA ARG A 28 -0.83 2.67 0.97
C ARG A 28 -0.66 2.51 2.47
N SER A 29 -1.72 2.14 3.16
CA SER A 29 -1.68 1.87 4.60
C SER A 29 -0.74 0.71 4.91
N GLU A 30 -0.85 -0.37 4.13
CA GLU A 30 0.00 -1.55 4.33
C GLU A 30 1.46 -1.26 3.97
N VAL A 31 1.72 -0.47 2.92
CA VAL A 31 3.09 -0.05 2.59
C VAL A 31 3.70 0.75 3.73
N ARG A 32 2.96 1.70 4.30
CA ARG A 32 3.46 2.49 5.43
C ARG A 32 3.79 1.61 6.65
N ARG A 33 2.93 0.63 6.93
CA ARG A 33 3.15 -0.32 8.03
C ARG A 33 4.38 -1.18 7.75
N GLY A 34 4.51 -1.63 6.51
CA GLY A 34 5.69 -2.36 6.08
C GLY A 34 6.96 -1.55 6.24
N ASN A 35 6.93 -0.29 5.84
CA ASN A 35 8.08 0.61 5.97
C ASN A 35 8.49 0.79 7.42
N ARG A 36 7.52 0.92 8.34
CA ARG A 36 7.83 1.03 9.76
C ARG A 36 8.52 -0.23 10.28
N GLN A 37 8.04 -1.40 9.90
CA GLN A 37 8.64 -2.66 10.30
C GLN A 37 10.05 -2.82 9.70
N TYR A 38 10.20 -2.45 8.44
CA TYR A 38 11.49 -2.47 7.76
C TYR A 38 12.51 -1.60 8.50
N ASN A 39 12.14 -0.39 8.85
CA ASN A 39 13.02 0.56 9.52
C ASN A 39 13.42 0.09 10.93
N LYS A 40 12.60 -0.75 11.55
CA LYS A 40 12.93 -1.38 12.84
C LYS A 40 13.78 -2.62 12.70
N GLY A 41 14.06 -3.06 11.47
CA GLY A 41 14.77 -4.30 11.22
C GLY A 41 13.89 -5.54 11.30
N ASN A 42 12.57 -5.38 11.40
CA ASN A 42 11.62 -6.49 11.47
C ASN A 42 11.21 -6.89 10.03
N TYR A 43 12.14 -7.52 9.32
CA TYR A 43 11.98 -7.77 7.89
C TYR A 43 10.85 -8.76 7.58
N GLU A 44 10.68 -9.79 8.40
CA GLU A 44 9.58 -10.75 8.22
C GLU A 44 8.22 -10.06 8.32
N LYS A 45 8.07 -9.18 9.28
CA LYS A 45 6.83 -8.41 9.43
C LYS A 45 6.63 -7.42 8.29
N SER A 46 7.69 -6.82 7.78
CA SER A 46 7.60 -5.92 6.64
C SER A 46 7.17 -6.68 5.38
N ILE A 47 7.72 -7.87 5.16
CA ILE A 47 7.33 -8.75 4.06
C ILE A 47 5.83 -9.02 4.09
N GLU A 48 5.32 -9.41 5.26
CA GLU A 48 3.90 -9.68 5.44
C GLU A 48 3.03 -8.48 5.07
N ARG A 49 3.43 -7.28 5.50
CA ARG A 49 2.68 -6.06 5.20
C ARG A 49 2.72 -5.71 3.72
N TYR A 50 3.89 -5.83 3.08
CA TYR A 50 4.01 -5.58 1.65
C TYR A 50 3.21 -6.58 0.83
N GLU A 51 3.16 -7.84 1.25
CA GLU A 51 2.34 -8.85 0.59
C GLU A 51 0.85 -8.51 0.69
N ARG A 52 0.41 -7.99 1.82
CA ARG A 52 -0.97 -7.50 1.99
C ARG A 52 -1.26 -6.30 1.09
N ALA A 53 -0.28 -5.41 0.93
CA ALA A 53 -0.42 -4.30 -0.01
C ALA A 53 -0.64 -4.81 -1.43
N LEU A 54 0.07 -5.87 -1.83
CA LEU A 54 -0.05 -6.46 -3.14
C LEU A 54 -1.36 -7.24 -3.34
N GLU A 55 -1.96 -7.75 -2.28
CA GLU A 55 -3.30 -8.31 -2.34
C GLU A 55 -4.32 -7.23 -2.72
N ALA A 56 -4.15 -6.03 -2.16
CA ALA A 56 -5.04 -4.90 -2.46
C ALA A 56 -4.74 -4.25 -3.80
N ALA A 57 -3.46 -4.19 -4.18
CA ALA A 57 -3.02 -3.56 -5.43
C ALA A 57 -1.88 -4.37 -6.05
N PRO A 58 -2.19 -5.43 -6.81
CA PRO A 58 -1.17 -6.33 -7.37
C PRO A 58 -0.15 -5.67 -8.29
N GLU A 59 -0.50 -4.51 -8.85
CA GLU A 59 0.37 -3.78 -9.79
C GLU A 59 1.14 -2.65 -9.13
N SER A 60 1.12 -2.56 -7.80
CA SER A 60 1.86 -1.53 -7.08
C SER A 60 3.36 -1.76 -7.23
N PHE A 61 4.01 -0.86 -7.97
CA PHE A 61 5.47 -0.89 -8.12
C PHE A 61 6.15 -0.69 -6.77
N GLU A 62 5.67 0.27 -5.98
CA GLU A 62 6.24 0.58 -4.67
C GLU A 62 6.21 -0.63 -3.74
N ALA A 63 5.06 -1.31 -3.65
CA ALA A 63 4.92 -2.49 -2.79
C ALA A 63 5.82 -3.63 -3.27
N THR A 64 5.89 -3.86 -4.58
CA THR A 64 6.73 -4.91 -5.16
C THR A 64 8.21 -4.62 -4.90
N TYR A 65 8.64 -3.40 -5.15
CA TYR A 65 10.03 -2.99 -4.95
C TYR A 65 10.44 -3.11 -3.48
N ASN A 66 9.60 -2.60 -2.59
CA ASN A 66 9.86 -2.67 -1.15
C ASN A 66 9.85 -4.10 -0.63
N LEU A 67 8.97 -4.94 -1.18
CA LEU A 67 8.95 -6.37 -0.85
C LEU A 67 10.28 -7.02 -1.24
N GLY A 68 10.77 -6.74 -2.43
CA GLY A 68 12.07 -7.26 -2.88
C GLY A 68 13.19 -6.88 -1.94
N ASN A 69 13.23 -5.62 -1.50
CA ASN A 69 14.22 -5.16 -0.54
C ASN A 69 14.10 -5.88 0.81
N ALA A 70 12.89 -6.08 1.31
CA ALA A 70 12.67 -6.77 2.57
C ALA A 70 13.06 -8.24 2.48
N LEU A 71 12.75 -8.89 1.37
CA LEU A 71 13.15 -10.28 1.12
C LEU A 71 14.68 -10.40 1.10
N TYR A 72 15.35 -9.47 0.45
CA TYR A 72 16.82 -9.45 0.43
C TYR A 72 17.39 -9.29 1.85
N LYS A 73 16.85 -8.38 2.63
CA LYS A 73 17.27 -8.19 4.02
C LYS A 73 17.01 -9.41 4.88
N ALA A 74 15.95 -10.15 4.58
CA ALA A 74 15.62 -11.41 5.26
C ALA A 74 16.43 -12.59 4.71
N GLU A 75 17.36 -12.33 3.80
CA GLU A 75 18.23 -13.32 3.16
C GLU A 75 17.49 -14.36 2.31
N ARG A 76 16.31 -14.00 1.82
CA ARG A 76 15.53 -14.81 0.87
C ARG A 76 15.89 -14.36 -0.54
N PHE A 77 17.11 -14.65 -0.95
CA PHE A 77 17.70 -14.07 -2.15
C PHE A 77 17.00 -14.46 -3.45
N ASP A 78 16.63 -15.73 -3.60
CA ASP A 78 15.96 -16.19 -4.83
C ASP A 78 14.63 -15.48 -5.03
N LYS A 79 13.84 -15.39 -3.97
CA LYS A 79 12.55 -14.74 -4.01
C LYS A 79 12.68 -13.22 -4.20
N ALA A 80 13.72 -12.65 -3.59
CA ALA A 80 14.03 -11.22 -3.76
C ALA A 80 14.36 -10.93 -5.23
N GLU A 81 15.17 -11.75 -5.86
CA GLU A 81 15.51 -11.59 -7.28
C GLU A 81 14.28 -11.65 -8.17
N GLN A 82 13.43 -12.66 -7.99
CA GLN A 82 12.19 -12.80 -8.75
C GLN A 82 11.28 -11.57 -8.58
N THR A 83 11.17 -11.10 -7.36
CA THR A 83 10.34 -9.94 -7.02
C THR A 83 10.89 -8.67 -7.67
N MET A 84 12.19 -8.48 -7.63
CA MET A 84 12.85 -7.34 -8.26
C MET A 84 12.73 -7.37 -9.78
N ARG A 85 12.82 -8.54 -10.39
CA ARG A 85 12.61 -8.70 -11.83
C ARG A 85 11.20 -8.30 -12.23
N LYS A 86 10.21 -8.67 -11.40
CA LYS A 86 8.82 -8.28 -11.64
C LYS A 86 8.66 -6.77 -11.55
N ALA A 87 9.25 -6.15 -10.55
CA ALA A 87 9.20 -4.69 -10.38
C ALA A 87 9.82 -3.98 -11.58
N ALA A 88 10.96 -4.45 -12.06
CA ALA A 88 11.64 -3.88 -13.21
C ALA A 88 10.81 -4.04 -14.49
N ALA A 89 10.20 -5.19 -14.70
CA ALA A 89 9.37 -5.45 -15.87
C ALA A 89 8.13 -4.57 -15.88
N ASP A 90 7.47 -4.42 -14.72
CA ASP A 90 6.29 -3.59 -14.60
C ASP A 90 6.63 -2.10 -14.81
N SER A 91 7.77 -1.65 -14.33
CA SER A 91 8.27 -0.29 -14.53
C SER A 91 8.52 0.00 -16.01
N LEU A 92 9.20 -0.92 -16.70
CA LEU A 92 9.49 -0.77 -18.14
C LEU A 92 8.21 -0.76 -18.97
N ARG A 93 7.22 -1.55 -18.58
CA ARG A 93 5.94 -1.60 -19.27
C ARG A 93 5.20 -0.28 -19.14
N ALA A 94 5.20 0.31 -17.96
CA ALA A 94 4.58 1.61 -17.72
C ALA A 94 5.26 2.72 -18.53
N ASP A 95 6.58 2.69 -18.62
CA ASP A 95 7.36 3.68 -19.37
C ASP A 95 7.29 3.48 -20.88
N GLY A 96 7.04 2.25 -21.33
CA GLY A 96 7.00 1.90 -22.75
C GLY A 96 5.74 2.31 -23.49
N GLU A 97 4.76 2.82 -22.78
CA GLU A 97 3.52 3.33 -23.37
C GLU A 97 3.62 4.80 -23.69
#